data_26997c8c7c957344bd814111751004ca
#
_entry.id   26997c8c7c957344bd814111751004ca
#
_cell.length_a   1.000
_cell.length_b   1.000
_cell.length_c   1.000
_cell.angle_alpha   90.00
_cell.angle_beta   90.00
_cell.angle_gamma   90.00
#
_symmetry.space_group_name_H-M   'P 1'
#
loop_
_entity.id
_entity.type
_entity.pdbx_description
1 polymer ?
#
loop_
_entity_poly.entity_id
_entity_poly.type
_entity_poly.pdbx_seq_one_letter_code
_entity_poly.pdbx_strand_id
1 'polypeptide(L)'
;KRFGGEVPEKNLLRRAFDESELLPPEILNRTKCAFSDAVSTRENSWHKIIQQHVDAQITDNEFEKNRSRIIPCTPALKESYYYRKVFEEFFGKSAAKLIPHFWMPNWSDVQDPSARELSTYQEDNAAED
;
A
#
# COMPACT_ATOMS: atom_id res chain seq x y z
N LYS A 1 6.26 13.61 8.51
CA LYS A 1 7.24 13.87 9.58
C LYS A 1 6.57 13.49 10.89
N ARG A 2 7.04 12.45 11.55
CA ARG A 2 6.80 12.27 12.97
C ARG A 2 7.48 13.45 13.63
N PHE A 3 6.71 14.38 14.14
CA PHE A 3 7.23 15.34 15.10
C PHE A 3 7.70 14.51 16.29
N GLY A 4 8.98 14.57 16.62
CA GLY A 4 9.64 13.67 17.54
C GLY A 4 8.88 13.48 18.84
N GLY A 5 8.67 12.23 19.27
CA GLY A 5 8.18 11.81 20.58
C GLY A 5 6.69 12.10 20.82
N GLU A 6 6.07 11.39 21.62
CA GLU A 6 4.89 11.51 22.50
C GLU A 6 3.61 12.27 22.04
N VAL A 7 3.65 13.12 21.02
CA VAL A 7 2.46 13.86 20.58
C VAL A 7 1.79 13.15 19.40
N PRO A 8 0.57 12.65 19.56
CA PRO A 8 -0.13 11.95 18.50
C PRO A 8 -0.40 12.86 17.30
N GLU A 9 -0.48 12.28 16.11
CA GLU A 9 -0.87 13.00 14.90
C GLU A 9 -2.20 13.71 15.08
N LYS A 10 -2.36 14.88 14.46
CA LYS A 10 -3.56 15.71 14.54
C LYS A 10 -3.88 16.19 15.97
N ASN A 11 -2.90 16.36 16.82
CA ASN A 11 -3.06 16.74 18.21
C ASN A 11 -3.96 17.97 18.40
N LEU A 12 -3.76 19.02 17.62
CA LEU A 12 -4.58 20.23 17.72
C LEU A 12 -6.07 19.93 17.54
N LEU A 13 -6.40 19.09 16.55
CA LEU A 13 -7.77 18.68 16.28
C LEU A 13 -8.32 17.82 17.44
N ARG A 14 -7.53 16.84 17.89
CA ARG A 14 -7.92 15.96 19.01
C ARG A 14 -8.21 16.77 20.27
N ARG A 15 -7.32 17.69 20.63
CA ARG A 15 -7.51 18.58 21.80
C ARG A 15 -8.74 19.47 21.69
N ALA A 16 -9.07 19.95 20.47
CA ALA A 16 -10.27 20.76 20.26
C ALA A 16 -11.58 20.00 20.55
N PHE A 17 -11.58 18.67 20.41
CA PHE A 17 -12.74 17.83 20.69
C PHE A 17 -12.70 17.12 22.04
N ASP A 18 -11.55 17.08 22.68
CA ASP A 18 -11.35 16.41 23.98
C ASP A 18 -12.18 17.05 25.08
N GLU A 19 -12.17 18.38 25.15
CA GLU A 19 -12.92 19.15 26.14
C GLU A 19 -14.43 19.17 25.89
N SER A 20 -14.87 18.83 24.70
CA SER A 20 -16.29 18.90 24.28
C SER A 20 -17.08 17.63 24.55
N GLU A 21 -16.42 16.51 24.87
CA GLU A 21 -17.01 15.18 25.02
C GLU A 21 -17.90 14.72 23.84
N LEU A 22 -17.74 15.34 22.66
CA LEU A 22 -18.53 15.04 21.47
C LEU A 22 -18.14 13.74 20.79
N LEU A 23 -16.91 13.28 21.04
CA LEU A 23 -16.39 12.05 20.44
C LEU A 23 -15.94 11.08 21.55
N PRO A 24 -16.28 9.79 21.44
CA PRO A 24 -15.75 8.75 22.32
C PRO A 24 -14.22 8.74 22.30
N PRO A 25 -13.56 8.46 23.45
CA PRO A 25 -12.09 8.42 23.56
C PRO A 25 -11.43 7.49 22.53
N GLU A 26 -12.05 6.36 22.21
CA GLU A 26 -11.56 5.38 21.24
C GLU A 26 -11.48 5.97 19.81
N ILE A 27 -12.42 6.83 19.46
CA ILE A 27 -12.42 7.53 18.18
C ILE A 27 -11.42 8.69 18.19
N LEU A 28 -11.41 9.44 19.29
CA LEU A 28 -10.55 10.61 19.44
C LEU A 28 -9.07 10.23 19.41
N ASN A 29 -8.70 9.12 20.02
CA ASN A 29 -7.32 8.64 20.14
C ASN A 29 -6.92 7.60 19.09
N ARG A 30 -7.81 7.25 18.16
CA ARG A 30 -7.53 6.27 17.12
C ARG A 30 -6.29 6.66 16.31
N THR A 31 -5.38 5.70 16.12
CA THR A 31 -4.22 5.86 15.27
C THR A 31 -4.64 6.13 13.83
N LYS A 32 -3.94 7.05 13.16
CA LYS A 32 -4.19 7.30 11.74
C LYS A 32 -3.78 6.08 10.91
N CYS A 33 -4.67 5.60 10.08
CA CYS A 33 -4.36 4.61 9.07
C CYS A 33 -4.79 5.09 7.68
N ALA A 34 -4.18 4.56 6.64
CA ALA A 34 -4.62 4.79 5.28
C ALA A 34 -5.97 4.09 5.06
N PHE A 35 -6.74 4.54 4.06
CA PHE A 35 -8.05 3.94 3.79
C PHE A 35 -7.94 2.44 3.47
N SER A 36 -6.96 2.06 2.66
CA SER A 36 -6.71 0.66 2.31
C SER A 36 -6.41 -0.21 3.55
N ASP A 37 -5.72 0.36 4.53
CA ASP A 37 -5.38 -0.34 5.77
C ASP A 37 -6.60 -0.43 6.70
N ALA A 38 -7.41 0.63 6.75
CA ALA A 38 -8.61 0.68 7.58
C ALA A 38 -9.71 -0.30 7.16
N VAL A 39 -9.77 -0.68 5.88
CA VAL A 39 -10.74 -1.66 5.34
C VAL A 39 -10.13 -3.04 5.16
N SER A 40 -8.86 -3.22 5.48
CA SER A 40 -8.15 -4.49 5.38
C SER A 40 -8.06 -5.15 6.75
N THR A 41 -8.17 -6.47 6.78
CA THR A 41 -7.75 -7.26 7.92
C THR A 41 -6.33 -7.76 7.69
N ARG A 42 -5.67 -8.23 8.72
CA ARG A 42 -4.33 -8.82 8.63
C ARG A 42 -4.26 -10.01 7.67
N GLU A 43 -5.30 -10.83 7.67
CA GLU A 43 -5.40 -12.03 6.85
C GLU A 43 -5.82 -11.70 5.41
N ASN A 44 -6.69 -10.69 5.25
CA ASN A 44 -7.27 -10.25 3.99
C ASN A 44 -6.95 -8.78 3.73
N SER A 45 -5.67 -8.45 3.66
CA SER A 45 -5.25 -7.11 3.23
C SER A 45 -5.53 -6.91 1.74
N TRP A 46 -5.79 -5.68 1.36
CA TRP A 46 -6.08 -5.30 -0.02
C TRP A 46 -5.04 -5.84 -1.01
N HIS A 47 -3.76 -5.70 -0.68
CA HIS A 47 -2.69 -6.19 -1.54
C HIS A 47 -2.68 -7.73 -1.67
N LYS A 48 -2.98 -8.48 -0.60
CA LYS A 48 -3.07 -9.95 -0.67
C LYS A 48 -4.21 -10.42 -1.57
N ILE A 49 -5.36 -9.74 -1.50
CA ILE A 49 -6.51 -10.05 -2.37
C ILE A 49 -6.14 -9.82 -3.84
N ILE A 50 -5.46 -8.69 -4.14
CA ILE A 50 -5.02 -8.40 -5.51
C ILE A 50 -3.96 -9.42 -5.96
N GLN A 51 -2.99 -9.75 -5.12
CA GLN A 51 -1.97 -10.75 -5.44
C GLN A 51 -2.60 -12.11 -5.75
N GLN A 52 -3.54 -12.58 -4.94
CA GLN A 52 -4.27 -13.83 -5.21
C GLN A 52 -5.03 -13.79 -6.55
N HIS A 53 -5.69 -12.67 -6.83
CA HIS A 53 -6.39 -12.48 -8.10
C HIS A 53 -5.43 -12.54 -9.29
N VAL A 54 -4.29 -11.88 -9.18
CA VAL A 54 -3.28 -11.83 -10.23
C VAL A 54 -2.58 -13.19 -10.41
N ASP A 55 -2.28 -13.89 -9.31
CA ASP A 55 -1.67 -15.23 -9.37
C ASP A 55 -2.57 -16.25 -10.07
N ALA A 56 -3.88 -16.10 -9.96
CA ALA A 56 -4.83 -16.92 -10.69
C ALA A 56 -4.85 -16.65 -12.20
N GLN A 57 -4.39 -15.48 -12.66
CA GLN A 57 -4.40 -15.07 -14.07
C GLN A 57 -3.04 -15.15 -14.74
N ILE A 58 -1.95 -15.00 -13.99
CA ILE A 58 -0.58 -14.92 -14.52
C ILE A 58 0.27 -16.03 -13.90
N THR A 59 0.71 -16.96 -14.72
CA THR A 59 1.61 -18.01 -14.29
C THR A 59 3.02 -17.47 -14.07
N ASP A 60 3.81 -18.13 -13.20
CA ASP A 60 5.21 -17.78 -12.97
C ASP A 60 6.01 -17.80 -14.26
N ASN A 61 5.77 -18.80 -15.11
CA ASN A 61 6.45 -18.93 -16.39
C ASN A 61 6.13 -17.76 -17.34
N GLU A 62 4.87 -17.32 -17.42
CA GLU A 62 4.49 -16.15 -18.21
C GLU A 62 5.20 -14.89 -17.69
N PHE A 63 5.18 -14.70 -16.39
CA PHE A 63 5.80 -13.55 -15.75
C PHE A 63 7.30 -13.50 -16.02
N GLU A 64 8.05 -14.54 -15.67
CA GLU A 64 9.51 -14.57 -15.83
C GLU A 64 9.96 -14.45 -17.29
N LYS A 65 9.22 -15.05 -18.22
CA LYS A 65 9.52 -14.96 -19.64
C LYS A 65 9.33 -13.56 -20.23
N ASN A 66 8.40 -12.78 -19.72
CA ASN A 66 7.96 -11.54 -20.35
C ASN A 66 8.35 -10.27 -19.60
N ARG A 67 8.56 -10.33 -18.26
CA ARG A 67 8.83 -9.14 -17.45
C ARG A 67 10.00 -8.31 -17.95
N SER A 68 11.08 -8.95 -18.37
CA SER A 68 12.30 -8.28 -18.86
C SER A 68 12.11 -7.50 -20.16
N ARG A 69 11.02 -7.77 -20.89
CA ARG A 69 10.67 -7.08 -22.13
C ARG A 69 9.93 -5.76 -21.89
N ILE A 70 9.49 -5.54 -20.64
CA ILE A 70 8.78 -4.33 -20.25
C ILE A 70 9.77 -3.25 -19.85
N ILE A 71 9.84 -2.21 -20.67
CA ILE A 71 10.70 -1.04 -20.50
C ILE A 71 9.85 0.20 -20.80
N PRO A 72 9.99 1.30 -20.05
CA PRO A 72 10.67 1.46 -18.76
C PRO A 72 9.91 0.79 -17.60
N CYS A 73 10.52 0.77 -16.43
CA CYS A 73 9.93 0.26 -15.19
C CYS A 73 9.58 -1.24 -15.26
N THR A 74 10.61 -2.08 -15.43
CA THR A 74 10.47 -3.54 -15.41
C THR A 74 9.78 -4.01 -14.13
N PRO A 75 8.66 -4.74 -14.21
CA PRO A 75 7.92 -5.19 -13.04
C PRO A 75 8.76 -6.13 -12.15
N ALA A 76 8.76 -5.86 -10.85
CA ALA A 76 9.35 -6.74 -9.85
C ALA A 76 8.40 -7.86 -9.41
N LEU A 77 7.09 -7.57 -9.41
CA LEU A 77 6.04 -8.50 -9.00
C LEU A 77 5.02 -8.73 -10.14
N LYS A 78 4.31 -9.85 -10.07
CA LYS A 78 3.22 -10.18 -11.00
C LYS A 78 2.11 -9.11 -11.00
N GLU A 79 1.83 -8.51 -9.83
CA GLU A 79 0.83 -7.45 -9.70
C GLU A 79 1.19 -6.24 -10.57
N SER A 80 2.44 -5.75 -10.48
CA SER A 80 2.91 -4.66 -11.35
C SER A 80 2.94 -5.04 -12.82
N TYR A 81 3.24 -6.31 -13.13
CA TYR A 81 3.16 -6.85 -14.48
C TYR A 81 1.72 -6.83 -15.00
N TYR A 82 0.76 -7.24 -14.18
CA TYR A 82 -0.66 -7.20 -14.51
C TYR A 82 -1.14 -5.78 -14.81
N TYR A 83 -0.84 -4.82 -13.92
CA TYR A 83 -1.19 -3.42 -14.15
C TYR A 83 -0.59 -2.88 -15.44
N ARG A 84 0.64 -3.27 -15.75
CA ARG A 84 1.27 -2.87 -17.00
C ARG A 84 0.57 -3.47 -18.23
N LYS A 85 0.15 -4.72 -18.18
CA LYS A 85 -0.64 -5.36 -19.26
C LYS A 85 -1.95 -4.61 -19.47
N VAL A 86 -2.69 -4.36 -18.41
CA VAL A 86 -3.96 -3.62 -18.46
C VAL A 86 -3.75 -2.21 -19.02
N PHE A 87 -2.71 -1.51 -18.55
CA PHE A 87 -2.37 -0.19 -19.08
C PHE A 87 -2.08 -0.21 -20.57
N GLU A 88 -1.30 -1.16 -21.06
CA GLU A 88 -0.96 -1.27 -22.47
C GLU A 88 -2.15 -1.70 -23.34
N GLU A 89 -3.09 -2.45 -22.77
CA GLU A 89 -4.33 -2.83 -23.45
C GLU A 89 -5.22 -1.60 -23.71
N PHE A 90 -5.37 -0.72 -22.71
CA PHE A 90 -6.22 0.48 -22.85
C PHE A 90 -5.55 1.62 -23.63
N PHE A 91 -4.25 1.82 -23.46
CA PHE A 91 -3.54 2.99 -23.98
C PHE A 91 -2.53 2.68 -25.07
N GLY A 92 -2.32 1.39 -25.37
CA GLY A 92 -1.32 0.94 -26.32
C GLY A 92 0.12 0.98 -25.77
N LYS A 93 0.99 0.16 -26.38
CA LYS A 93 2.40 0.03 -25.94
C LYS A 93 3.21 1.33 -26.03
N SER A 94 2.86 2.21 -26.96
CA SER A 94 3.54 3.51 -27.12
C SER A 94 3.34 4.45 -25.92
N ALA A 95 2.23 4.31 -25.21
CA ALA A 95 1.92 5.07 -24.02
C ALA A 95 2.87 4.76 -22.83
N ALA A 96 3.60 3.66 -22.89
CA ALA A 96 4.64 3.34 -21.91
C ALA A 96 5.69 4.44 -21.75
N LYS A 97 5.92 5.25 -22.80
CA LYS A 97 6.82 6.41 -22.77
C LYS A 97 6.36 7.51 -21.81
N LEU A 98 5.09 7.50 -21.41
CA LEU A 98 4.52 8.44 -20.44
C LEU A 98 4.82 8.05 -18.98
N ILE A 99 5.34 6.85 -18.74
CA ILE A 99 5.71 6.37 -17.41
C ILE A 99 7.18 6.72 -17.17
N PRO A 100 7.50 7.79 -16.42
CA PRO A 100 8.88 8.28 -16.32
C PRO A 100 9.75 7.40 -15.41
N HIS A 101 9.18 6.95 -14.30
CA HIS A 101 9.89 6.15 -13.29
C HIS A 101 8.90 5.51 -12.32
N PHE A 102 9.37 4.52 -11.55
CA PHE A 102 8.67 4.05 -10.36
C PHE A 102 8.81 5.10 -9.25
N TRP A 103 7.68 5.54 -8.73
CA TRP A 103 7.69 6.28 -7.48
C TRP A 103 7.63 5.32 -6.30
N MET A 104 8.58 5.46 -5.39
CA MET A 104 8.62 4.72 -4.14
C MET A 104 8.70 5.68 -2.96
N PRO A 105 7.99 5.42 -1.84
CA PRO A 105 8.18 6.19 -0.62
C PRO A 105 9.61 6.01 -0.08
N ASN A 106 10.26 7.08 0.33
CA ASN A 106 11.64 7.04 0.84
C ASN A 106 11.83 6.23 2.14
N TRP A 107 10.73 5.86 2.78
CA TRP A 107 10.73 5.06 4.03
C TRP A 107 10.40 3.59 3.81
N SER A 108 10.25 3.15 2.57
CA SER A 108 9.89 1.78 2.23
C SER A 108 11.08 1.06 1.62
N ASP A 109 11.43 -0.08 2.20
CA ASP A 109 12.45 -0.99 1.68
C ASP A 109 11.89 -1.93 0.60
N VAL A 110 10.61 -1.82 0.29
CA VAL A 110 9.92 -2.66 -0.70
C VAL A 110 10.20 -2.16 -2.11
N GLN A 111 10.51 -3.08 -3.03
CA GLN A 111 10.82 -2.76 -4.42
C GLN A 111 9.59 -2.50 -5.29
N ASP A 112 8.39 -2.75 -4.77
CA ASP A 112 7.12 -2.56 -5.47
C ASP A 112 6.13 -1.81 -4.58
N PRO A 113 5.49 -0.74 -5.07
CA PRO A 113 4.56 0.08 -4.28
C PRO A 113 3.33 -0.66 -3.76
N SER A 114 2.93 -1.73 -4.42
CA SER A 114 1.73 -2.49 -4.06
C SER A 114 1.97 -3.47 -2.92
N ALA A 115 3.20 -3.95 -2.73
CA ALA A 115 3.58 -4.94 -1.73
C ALA A 115 4.06 -4.32 -0.42
N ARG A 116 3.28 -3.42 0.20
CA ARG A 116 3.63 -2.79 1.48
C ARG A 116 3.03 -3.55 2.65
N GLU A 117 3.90 -4.05 3.52
CA GLU A 117 3.53 -4.36 4.89
C GLU A 117 3.89 -3.16 5.78
N LEU A 118 2.90 -2.58 6.43
CA LEU A 118 3.13 -1.50 7.37
C LEU A 118 3.53 -2.08 8.72
N SER A 119 4.55 -1.49 9.34
CA SER A 119 5.03 -1.87 10.68
C SER A 119 3.94 -1.79 11.76
N THR A 120 2.92 -0.97 11.56
CA THR A 120 1.73 -0.89 12.40
C THR A 120 0.95 -2.20 12.52
N TYR A 121 1.04 -3.09 11.53
CA TYR A 121 0.45 -4.43 11.63
C TYR A 121 1.26 -5.41 12.50
N GLN A 122 2.48 -5.06 12.86
CA GLN A 122 3.35 -5.88 13.71
C GLN A 122 3.20 -5.55 15.21
N GLU A 123 2.82 -4.31 15.54
CA GLU A 123 2.72 -3.85 16.92
C GLU A 123 1.45 -4.31 17.65
N ASP A 124 0.35 -4.54 16.93
CA ASP A 124 -0.92 -5.01 17.51
C ASP A 124 -0.87 -6.49 17.99
N ASN A 125 0.21 -7.22 17.68
CA ASN A 125 0.37 -8.61 18.15
C ASN A 125 1.04 -8.76 19.53
N ALA A 126 1.62 -7.71 20.05
CA ALA A 126 2.29 -7.75 21.35
C ALA A 126 1.33 -7.49 22.51
N ALA A 127 0.07 -7.17 22.21
CA ALA A 127 -0.93 -6.81 23.20
C ALA A 127 -1.98 -7.90 23.47
N GLU A 128 -1.91 -9.05 22.79
CA GLU A 128 -2.86 -10.16 22.96
C GLU A 128 -2.23 -11.46 23.52
N ASP A 129 -1.00 -11.43 24.03
CA ASP A 129 -0.38 -12.49 24.83
C ASP A 129 -0.31 -12.05 26.35
#